data_c6e15b9c4f56bab657b9c1509182b38b
#
_entry.id   c6e15b9c4f56bab657b9c1509182b38b
#
_cell.length_a   1.000
_cell.length_b   1.000
_cell.length_c   1.000
_cell.angle_alpha   90.00
_cell.angle_beta   90.00
_cell.angle_gamma   90.00
#
_symmetry.space_group_name_H-M   'P 1'
#
loop_
_entity.id
_entity.type
_entity.pdbx_description
1 polymer ?
#
loop_
_entity_poly.entity_id
_entity_poly.type
_entity_poly.pdbx_seq_one_letter_code
_entity_poly.pdbx_strand_id
1 'polypeptide(L)'
;MRSQAVGFIPFRMSDKKPSKTQVKARLPKGMRDVEAQELRALKHMLDTISEVYERYGFEPLDTPAFEYTDALGKFLPDTDRPNEGVFSFQDEDEQWVSMRYDLTAPLARYVAQNFDATPKPFRRYQTGYVYRNEKPGPGRFRQFMQFDADTVGTANPAADAEMCMLAADTLEALGIPRGGYIIKVSNRKLLDGVMDAIGISGVENATRRLTVLRAIDKLDKFGWDEVELLLGSGRKDESGDFTKGAELTPLQVRKIREYLSWESIALFRSSVQTHRQERLERDIEIAENLLGESDLIEAGLRELFDIEVLVRSAGYGHNRICIDSSVVRGLEYYTGPVFEAELTFRATDESGQAVRFGSVGGGGRYDGLVSRFRSQPVPATGFSIGVSRLYAALSHLGKIGAAKAAGPVVVLVMDKARVGDYQCMAKQLRDAGIRAEMYVGDAGMKAQMKYADKRGSPAVIIQGEDERAKGEVTIKDLLEGSRLSGEISDHAEWKEARPAQFSVSEGDLVAAVQKLLAEQAKA
;
A
#
# COMPACT_ATOMS: atom_id res chain seq x y z
N MET A 1 -29.97 -51.30 -12.74
CA MET A 1 -30.02 -50.11 -11.89
C MET A 1 -30.37 -48.94 -12.80
N ARG A 2 -31.52 -48.29 -12.56
CA ARG A 2 -32.02 -47.22 -13.44
C ARG A 2 -31.30 -45.90 -13.11
N SER A 3 -30.61 -45.34 -14.12
CA SER A 3 -30.01 -44.01 -14.07
C SER A 3 -31.14 -42.96 -13.97
N GLN A 4 -31.19 -42.21 -12.90
CA GLN A 4 -32.04 -41.04 -12.80
C GLN A 4 -31.35 -39.89 -13.54
N ALA A 5 -31.95 -39.44 -14.62
CA ALA A 5 -31.55 -38.23 -15.31
C ALA A 5 -31.80 -37.00 -14.40
N VAL A 6 -30.78 -36.29 -14.03
CA VAL A 6 -30.89 -35.00 -13.36
C VAL A 6 -31.34 -33.97 -14.38
N GLY A 7 -32.61 -33.56 -14.28
CA GLY A 7 -33.19 -32.55 -15.16
C GLY A 7 -32.59 -31.17 -14.88
N PHE A 8 -31.90 -30.62 -15.87
CA PHE A 8 -31.42 -29.23 -15.88
C PHE A 8 -32.61 -28.27 -16.14
N ILE A 9 -32.85 -27.36 -15.22
CA ILE A 9 -33.80 -26.25 -15.40
C ILE A 9 -33.06 -25.13 -16.15
N PRO A 10 -33.51 -24.74 -17.37
CA PRO A 10 -32.83 -23.65 -18.10
C PRO A 10 -33.09 -22.30 -17.44
N PHE A 11 -32.02 -21.62 -17.04
CA PHE A 11 -32.05 -20.25 -16.52
C PHE A 11 -32.21 -19.27 -17.71
N ARG A 12 -33.46 -18.85 -17.97
CA ARG A 12 -33.77 -17.78 -18.93
C ARG A 12 -33.47 -16.43 -18.27
N MET A 13 -32.41 -15.75 -18.67
CA MET A 13 -32.26 -14.33 -18.38
C MET A 13 -33.37 -13.55 -19.10
N SER A 14 -34.31 -13.02 -18.37
CA SER A 14 -35.38 -12.18 -18.92
C SER A 14 -34.89 -10.72 -18.93
N ASP A 15 -34.93 -10.10 -20.12
CA ASP A 15 -34.74 -8.65 -20.32
C ASP A 15 -35.90 -7.82 -19.74
N LYS A 16 -36.24 -8.01 -18.47
CA LYS A 16 -37.24 -7.16 -17.81
C LYS A 16 -36.58 -5.87 -17.34
N LYS A 17 -37.13 -4.73 -17.78
CA LYS A 17 -36.80 -3.41 -17.21
C LYS A 17 -36.89 -3.48 -15.68
N PRO A 18 -35.95 -2.93 -14.93
CA PRO A 18 -35.93 -3.01 -13.47
C PRO A 18 -37.26 -2.46 -12.89
N SER A 19 -37.89 -3.22 -12.04
CA SER A 19 -39.09 -2.77 -11.31
C SER A 19 -38.67 -1.66 -10.32
N LYS A 20 -39.61 -0.78 -9.93
CA LYS A 20 -39.38 0.31 -8.95
C LYS A 20 -38.88 -0.16 -7.57
N THR A 21 -38.84 -1.46 -7.32
CA THR A 21 -38.36 -2.10 -6.08
C THR A 21 -36.95 -2.65 -6.15
N GLN A 22 -36.25 -2.56 -7.30
CA GLN A 22 -34.86 -3.04 -7.38
C GLN A 22 -33.88 -2.06 -6.72
N VAL A 23 -33.06 -2.58 -5.82
CA VAL A 23 -31.97 -1.83 -5.19
C VAL A 23 -30.94 -1.45 -6.26
N LYS A 24 -30.53 -0.20 -6.29
CA LYS A 24 -29.50 0.27 -7.22
C LYS A 24 -28.13 -0.29 -6.81
N ALA A 25 -27.50 -1.05 -7.70
CA ALA A 25 -26.11 -1.50 -7.51
C ALA A 25 -25.17 -0.28 -7.54
N ARG A 26 -24.51 0.00 -6.40
CA ARG A 26 -23.57 1.12 -6.27
C ARG A 26 -22.59 0.87 -5.14
N LEU A 27 -21.38 1.38 -5.29
CA LEU A 27 -20.37 1.38 -4.24
C LEU A 27 -20.57 2.55 -3.25
N PRO A 28 -20.22 2.39 -1.98
CA PRO A 28 -20.06 3.51 -1.07
C PRO A 28 -19.03 4.51 -1.60
N LYS A 29 -19.26 5.80 -1.34
CA LYS A 29 -18.37 6.86 -1.84
C LYS A 29 -16.95 6.70 -1.28
N GLY A 30 -15.95 6.71 -2.17
CA GLY A 30 -14.54 6.56 -1.80
C GLY A 30 -14.09 5.12 -1.51
N MET A 31 -14.93 4.12 -1.83
CA MET A 31 -14.58 2.71 -1.83
C MET A 31 -14.53 2.17 -3.25
N ARG A 32 -13.83 1.05 -3.47
CA ARG A 32 -13.70 0.40 -4.77
C ARG A 32 -13.66 -1.12 -4.62
N ASP A 33 -14.03 -1.82 -5.67
CA ASP A 33 -13.74 -3.24 -5.82
C ASP A 33 -12.28 -3.41 -6.28
N VAL A 34 -11.65 -4.51 -5.90
CA VAL A 34 -10.30 -4.87 -6.30
C VAL A 34 -10.36 -6.16 -7.11
N GLU A 35 -9.95 -6.12 -8.35
CA GLU A 35 -10.08 -7.24 -9.27
C GLU A 35 -8.93 -8.26 -9.15
N ALA A 36 -9.13 -9.43 -9.77
CA ALA A 36 -8.27 -10.60 -9.61
C ALA A 36 -6.79 -10.36 -9.98
N GLN A 37 -6.50 -9.52 -10.96
CA GLN A 37 -5.12 -9.21 -11.36
C GLN A 37 -4.41 -8.41 -10.28
N GLU A 38 -5.05 -7.35 -9.79
CA GLU A 38 -4.53 -6.51 -8.70
C GLU A 38 -4.37 -7.33 -7.41
N LEU A 39 -5.38 -8.16 -7.06
CA LEU A 39 -5.30 -9.03 -5.86
C LEU A 39 -4.10 -9.98 -5.88
N ARG A 40 -3.78 -10.58 -7.04
CA ARG A 40 -2.60 -11.44 -7.16
C ARG A 40 -1.30 -10.67 -7.01
N ALA A 41 -1.22 -9.50 -7.62
CA ALA A 41 -0.05 -8.64 -7.52
C ALA A 41 0.15 -8.12 -6.10
N LEU A 42 -0.95 -7.70 -5.43
CA LEU A 42 -0.93 -7.33 -4.02
C LEU A 42 -0.46 -8.46 -3.13
N LYS A 43 -0.98 -9.69 -3.34
CA LYS A 43 -0.53 -10.86 -2.55
C LYS A 43 0.99 -11.05 -2.65
N HIS A 44 1.54 -11.06 -3.86
CA HIS A 44 2.99 -11.19 -4.05
C HIS A 44 3.78 -10.06 -3.37
N MET A 45 3.29 -8.82 -3.47
CA MET A 45 3.90 -7.66 -2.81
C MET A 45 3.88 -7.82 -1.28
N LEU A 46 2.75 -8.25 -0.71
CA LEU A 46 2.60 -8.45 0.72
C LEU A 46 3.50 -9.60 1.23
N ASP A 47 3.57 -10.70 0.49
CA ASP A 47 4.45 -11.82 0.81
C ASP A 47 5.93 -11.37 0.83
N THR A 48 6.36 -10.58 -0.17
CA THR A 48 7.73 -10.01 -0.23
C THR A 48 8.02 -9.09 0.96
N ILE A 49 7.08 -8.22 1.35
CA ILE A 49 7.24 -7.33 2.51
C ILE A 49 7.36 -8.16 3.79
N SER A 50 6.49 -9.17 3.96
CA SER A 50 6.52 -10.08 5.12
C SER A 50 7.88 -10.75 5.28
N GLU A 51 8.43 -11.31 4.18
CA GLU A 51 9.75 -11.95 4.18
C GLU A 51 10.88 -11.00 4.61
N VAL A 52 10.82 -9.72 4.23
CA VAL A 52 11.79 -8.72 4.71
C VAL A 52 11.62 -8.48 6.19
N TYR A 53 10.39 -8.26 6.67
CA TYR A 53 10.10 -7.95 8.06
C TYR A 53 10.46 -9.10 9.00
N GLU A 54 10.18 -10.35 8.60
CA GLU A 54 10.56 -11.55 9.34
C GLU A 54 12.09 -11.71 9.44
N ARG A 55 12.85 -11.34 8.40
CA ARG A 55 14.33 -11.31 8.47
C ARG A 55 14.86 -10.29 9.50
N TYR A 56 14.11 -9.24 9.76
CA TYR A 56 14.40 -8.28 10.85
C TYR A 56 13.87 -8.75 12.21
N GLY A 57 13.25 -9.94 12.30
CA GLY A 57 12.72 -10.53 13.53
C GLY A 57 11.40 -9.93 14.00
N PHE A 58 10.60 -9.38 13.10
CA PHE A 58 9.23 -8.99 13.40
C PHE A 58 8.29 -10.17 13.24
N GLU A 59 7.33 -10.29 14.15
CA GLU A 59 6.32 -11.34 14.16
C GLU A 59 4.95 -10.83 13.73
N PRO A 60 4.14 -11.62 13.01
CA PRO A 60 2.82 -11.19 12.58
C PRO A 60 1.86 -11.05 13.78
N LEU A 61 1.09 -9.98 13.76
CA LEU A 61 -0.03 -9.76 14.68
C LEU A 61 -1.20 -9.17 13.90
N ASP A 62 -2.40 -9.72 14.05
CA ASP A 62 -3.62 -9.09 13.53
C ASP A 62 -4.53 -8.64 14.68
N THR A 63 -5.03 -7.43 14.58
CA THR A 63 -5.96 -6.81 15.52
C THR A 63 -7.31 -6.59 14.86
N PRO A 64 -8.43 -6.53 15.61
CA PRO A 64 -9.75 -6.32 15.04
C PRO A 64 -9.84 -5.07 14.15
N ALA A 65 -10.72 -5.13 13.14
CA ALA A 65 -11.01 -3.97 12.29
C ALA A 65 -11.86 -2.90 13.00
N PHE A 66 -12.49 -3.27 14.11
CA PHE A 66 -13.29 -2.41 14.97
C PHE A 66 -12.64 -2.30 16.33
N GLU A 67 -12.62 -1.11 16.87
CA GLU A 67 -12.18 -0.80 18.23
C GLU A 67 -13.23 0.07 18.92
N TYR A 68 -13.29 0.04 20.25
CA TYR A 68 -14.05 1.05 20.96
C TYR A 68 -13.51 2.44 20.63
N THR A 69 -14.40 3.39 20.42
CA THR A 69 -14.05 4.72 19.91
C THR A 69 -13.09 5.46 20.86
N ASP A 70 -13.20 5.27 22.15
CA ASP A 70 -12.29 5.83 23.16
C ASP A 70 -10.87 5.24 23.08
N ALA A 71 -10.72 4.00 22.60
CA ALA A 71 -9.43 3.38 22.40
C ALA A 71 -8.63 3.99 21.23
N LEU A 72 -9.28 4.57 20.22
CA LEU A 72 -8.64 5.21 19.07
C LEU A 72 -7.98 6.56 19.38
N GLY A 73 -8.35 7.22 20.46
CA GLY A 73 -7.71 8.42 20.94
C GLY A 73 -8.05 9.72 20.25
N LYS A 74 -7.02 10.53 19.93
CA LYS A 74 -7.17 11.86 19.33
C LYS A 74 -7.91 11.86 17.99
N PHE A 75 -8.12 10.71 17.38
CA PHE A 75 -8.96 10.52 16.20
C PHE A 75 -10.44 10.40 16.54
N LEU A 76 -10.79 10.56 17.83
CA LEU A 76 -12.19 10.64 18.23
C LEU A 76 -12.87 11.80 17.52
N PRO A 77 -14.04 11.57 16.94
CA PRO A 77 -14.90 12.65 16.52
C PRO A 77 -15.15 13.56 17.72
N ASP A 78 -15.09 14.85 17.48
CA ASP A 78 -15.63 15.83 18.39
C ASP A 78 -17.06 15.40 18.78
N THR A 79 -17.46 15.50 20.02
CA THR A 79 -18.80 15.09 20.48
C THR A 79 -19.91 15.69 19.64
N ASP A 80 -19.66 16.85 19.02
CA ASP A 80 -20.58 17.52 18.11
C ASP A 80 -20.56 17.00 16.67
N ARG A 81 -19.52 16.19 16.27
CA ARG A 81 -19.35 15.64 14.92
C ARG A 81 -18.79 14.22 14.96
N PRO A 82 -19.59 13.26 15.45
CA PRO A 82 -19.11 11.91 15.77
C PRO A 82 -18.53 11.10 14.58
N ASN A 83 -18.63 11.58 13.34
CA ASN A 83 -18.12 10.92 12.14
C ASN A 83 -17.08 11.75 11.36
N GLU A 84 -16.54 12.80 11.94
CA GLU A 84 -15.50 13.59 11.26
C GLU A 84 -14.16 12.84 11.32
N GLY A 85 -13.69 12.39 10.14
CA GLY A 85 -12.44 11.65 9.99
C GLY A 85 -12.52 10.14 10.26
N VAL A 86 -13.52 9.64 11.01
CA VAL A 86 -13.66 8.25 11.41
C VAL A 86 -15.05 7.71 11.05
N PHE A 87 -15.17 6.42 10.77
CA PHE A 87 -16.47 5.74 10.66
C PHE A 87 -16.83 5.13 12.01
N SER A 88 -17.87 5.65 12.65
CA SER A 88 -18.32 5.20 13.98
C SER A 88 -19.81 4.88 13.99
N PHE A 89 -20.20 3.93 14.84
CA PHE A 89 -21.58 3.54 15.09
C PHE A 89 -21.71 3.00 16.53
N GLN A 90 -22.91 2.88 17.03
CA GLN A 90 -23.16 2.24 18.31
C GLN A 90 -23.43 0.74 18.12
N ASP A 91 -22.88 -0.06 19.03
CA ASP A 91 -23.19 -1.49 19.12
C ASP A 91 -24.51 -1.74 19.88
N GLU A 92 -24.85 -3.00 20.14
CA GLU A 92 -26.07 -3.42 20.85
C GLU A 92 -26.10 -3.00 22.33
N ASP A 93 -24.92 -2.70 22.91
CA ASP A 93 -24.76 -2.21 24.29
C ASP A 93 -24.66 -0.67 24.35
N GLU A 94 -25.03 0.02 23.26
CA GLU A 94 -24.96 1.48 23.10
C GLU A 94 -23.52 2.06 23.25
N GLN A 95 -22.47 1.19 23.12
CA GLN A 95 -21.10 1.64 23.12
C GLN A 95 -20.68 2.13 21.74
N TRP A 96 -19.94 3.23 21.70
CA TRP A 96 -19.38 3.73 20.45
C TRP A 96 -18.22 2.86 19.97
N VAL A 97 -18.36 2.28 18.78
CA VAL A 97 -17.39 1.46 18.08
C VAL A 97 -17.00 2.16 16.78
N SER A 98 -15.72 2.15 16.45
CA SER A 98 -15.19 2.78 15.26
C SER A 98 -14.39 1.80 14.41
N MET A 99 -14.43 1.97 13.10
CA MET A 99 -13.50 1.30 12.20
C MET A 99 -12.10 1.87 12.40
N ARG A 100 -11.09 1.00 12.49
CA ARG A 100 -9.68 1.40 12.71
C ARG A 100 -9.22 2.40 11.65
N TYR A 101 -8.66 3.51 12.11
CA TYR A 101 -8.15 4.58 11.27
C TYR A 101 -6.70 4.30 10.80
N ASP A 102 -5.93 3.57 11.61
CA ASP A 102 -4.60 3.04 11.39
C ASP A 102 -4.45 1.66 12.05
N LEU A 103 -3.25 1.09 12.01
CA LEU A 103 -2.94 -0.18 12.67
C LEU A 103 -2.20 0.02 14.01
N THR A 104 -1.84 1.25 14.35
CA THR A 104 -1.02 1.58 15.53
C THR A 104 -1.86 1.78 16.79
N ALA A 105 -3.04 2.42 16.70
CA ALA A 105 -3.94 2.57 17.84
C ALA A 105 -4.45 1.22 18.39
N PRO A 106 -4.89 0.25 17.54
CA PRO A 106 -5.18 -1.11 17.98
C PRO A 106 -3.99 -1.82 18.62
N LEU A 107 -2.77 -1.60 18.10
CA LEU A 107 -1.55 -2.14 18.72
C LEU A 107 -1.36 -1.61 20.14
N ALA A 108 -1.55 -0.31 20.36
CA ALA A 108 -1.38 0.29 21.68
C ALA A 108 -2.33 -0.32 22.72
N ARG A 109 -3.60 -0.58 22.35
CA ARG A 109 -4.56 -1.30 23.18
C ARG A 109 -4.09 -2.74 23.45
N TYR A 110 -3.65 -3.47 22.39
CA TYR A 110 -3.16 -4.85 22.53
C TYR A 110 -1.96 -4.93 23.48
N VAL A 111 -0.96 -4.04 23.31
CA VAL A 111 0.21 -3.98 24.18
C VAL A 111 -0.18 -3.68 25.62
N ALA A 112 -1.10 -2.75 25.84
CA ALA A 112 -1.57 -2.40 27.17
C ALA A 112 -2.25 -3.58 27.88
N GLN A 113 -3.05 -4.35 27.16
CA GLN A 113 -3.73 -5.54 27.69
C GLN A 113 -2.76 -6.70 28.00
N ASN A 114 -1.71 -6.87 27.18
CA ASN A 114 -0.80 -8.01 27.25
C ASN A 114 0.60 -7.60 27.72
N PHE A 115 0.74 -6.44 28.36
CA PHE A 115 2.03 -5.81 28.65
C PHE A 115 3.01 -6.73 29.35
N ASP A 116 2.56 -7.43 30.39
CA ASP A 116 3.44 -8.28 31.21
C ASP A 116 3.74 -9.64 30.56
N ALA A 117 2.90 -10.08 29.62
CA ALA A 117 3.07 -11.34 28.90
C ALA A 117 3.92 -11.21 27.63
N THR A 118 4.08 -10.00 27.07
CA THR A 118 4.86 -9.78 25.85
C THR A 118 6.34 -9.55 26.16
N PRO A 119 7.27 -10.08 25.34
CA PRO A 119 8.70 -9.76 25.45
C PRO A 119 8.94 -8.26 25.22
N LYS A 120 10.04 -7.73 25.77
CA LYS A 120 10.44 -6.34 25.56
C LYS A 120 11.90 -6.27 25.09
N PRO A 121 12.16 -5.61 23.96
CA PRO A 121 11.18 -4.96 23.07
C PRO A 121 10.24 -5.96 22.39
N PHE A 122 8.97 -5.57 22.23
CA PHE A 122 7.97 -6.30 21.46
C PHE A 122 8.00 -5.80 20.00
N ARG A 123 8.18 -6.73 19.08
CA ARG A 123 8.35 -6.43 17.64
C ARG A 123 7.27 -7.14 16.85
N ARG A 124 6.43 -6.39 16.18
CA ARG A 124 5.34 -6.95 15.38
C ARG A 124 5.23 -6.30 14.01
N TYR A 125 4.65 -7.01 13.05
CA TYR A 125 4.11 -6.40 11.84
C TYR A 125 2.64 -6.76 11.65
N GLN A 126 1.93 -5.93 10.89
CA GLN A 126 0.54 -6.15 10.53
C GLN A 126 0.23 -5.57 9.16
N THR A 127 -0.54 -6.32 8.35
CA THR A 127 -1.17 -5.77 7.15
C THR A 127 -2.68 -5.75 7.33
N GLY A 128 -3.34 -4.71 6.82
CA GLY A 128 -4.79 -4.63 6.91
C GLY A 128 -5.39 -3.39 6.30
N TYR A 129 -6.69 -3.46 6.07
CA TYR A 129 -7.46 -2.28 5.67
C TYR A 129 -7.65 -1.33 6.84
N VAL A 130 -7.49 -0.04 6.52
CA VAL A 130 -7.81 1.08 7.42
C VAL A 130 -8.86 1.97 6.75
N TYR A 131 -9.60 2.73 7.55
CA TYR A 131 -10.80 3.42 7.12
C TYR A 131 -10.76 4.88 7.55
N ARG A 132 -10.83 5.81 6.59
CA ARG A 132 -10.80 7.25 6.85
C ARG A 132 -12.00 7.93 6.22
N ASN A 133 -12.83 8.57 7.05
CA ASN A 133 -14.01 9.28 6.58
C ASN A 133 -13.67 10.69 6.08
N GLU A 134 -12.65 10.78 5.23
CA GLU A 134 -12.20 12.02 4.62
C GLU A 134 -12.86 12.23 3.24
N LYS A 135 -12.71 13.44 2.69
CA LYS A 135 -13.15 13.74 1.32
C LYS A 135 -12.32 12.92 0.32
N PRO A 136 -12.92 11.99 -0.44
CA PRO A 136 -12.18 11.20 -1.41
C PRO A 136 -11.74 12.05 -2.60
N GLY A 137 -10.62 11.66 -3.23
CA GLY A 137 -10.06 12.29 -4.42
C GLY A 137 -9.22 11.31 -5.23
N PRO A 138 -8.59 11.74 -6.32
CA PRO A 138 -7.72 10.90 -7.12
C PRO A 138 -6.63 10.24 -6.26
N GLY A 139 -6.57 8.90 -6.25
CA GLY A 139 -5.65 8.13 -5.41
C GLY A 139 -5.91 8.18 -3.90
N ARG A 140 -6.98 8.84 -3.44
CA ARG A 140 -7.40 8.91 -2.04
C ARG A 140 -8.70 8.17 -1.84
N PHE A 141 -8.61 6.98 -1.31
CA PHE A 141 -9.75 6.13 -0.95
C PHE A 141 -10.06 6.25 0.54
N ARG A 142 -11.32 5.99 0.90
CA ARG A 142 -11.76 5.91 2.30
C ARG A 142 -11.44 4.56 2.95
N GLN A 143 -11.20 3.53 2.13
CA GLN A 143 -10.68 2.24 2.52
C GLN A 143 -9.40 1.99 1.74
N PHE A 144 -8.28 1.78 2.42
CA PHE A 144 -6.99 1.46 1.80
C PHE A 144 -6.16 0.56 2.73
N MET A 145 -5.18 -0.10 2.16
CA MET A 145 -4.37 -1.07 2.90
C MET A 145 -3.07 -0.43 3.38
N GLN A 146 -2.74 -0.69 4.64
CA GLN A 146 -1.45 -0.38 5.24
C GLN A 146 -0.68 -1.67 5.55
N PHE A 147 0.64 -1.56 5.65
CA PHE A 147 1.55 -2.58 6.14
C PHE A 147 2.50 -1.92 7.13
N ASP A 148 2.34 -2.23 8.40
CA ASP A 148 3.02 -1.56 9.50
C ASP A 148 3.99 -2.51 10.21
N ALA A 149 5.16 -1.99 10.60
CA ALA A 149 6.08 -2.63 11.54
C ALA A 149 6.29 -1.71 12.74
N ASP A 150 6.29 -2.28 13.95
CA ASP A 150 6.48 -1.52 15.18
C ASP A 150 7.37 -2.27 16.17
N THR A 151 8.23 -1.51 16.85
CA THR A 151 9.03 -1.94 18.00
C THR A 151 8.56 -1.17 19.23
N VAL A 152 8.07 -1.88 20.25
CA VAL A 152 7.47 -1.30 21.45
C VAL A 152 8.24 -1.73 22.69
N GLY A 153 8.51 -0.80 23.60
CA GLY A 153 9.18 -1.06 24.88
C GLY A 153 10.67 -0.77 24.87
N THR A 154 11.17 0.06 23.95
CA THR A 154 12.56 0.54 23.94
C THR A 154 12.66 2.00 23.51
N ALA A 155 13.47 2.75 24.24
CA ALA A 155 13.84 4.13 23.89
C ALA A 155 15.14 4.22 23.09
N ASN A 156 15.80 3.08 22.78
CA ASN A 156 17.09 3.05 22.10
C ASN A 156 16.94 3.55 20.64
N PRO A 157 17.74 4.55 20.22
CA PRO A 157 17.74 5.06 18.83
C PRO A 157 18.06 3.99 17.76
N ALA A 158 18.65 2.86 18.15
CA ALA A 158 18.86 1.75 17.25
C ALA A 158 17.56 1.19 16.67
N ALA A 159 16.45 1.25 17.41
CA ALA A 159 15.14 0.85 16.91
C ALA A 159 14.65 1.80 15.80
N ASP A 160 14.92 3.10 15.92
CA ASP A 160 14.57 4.10 14.91
C ASP A 160 15.44 3.94 13.64
N ALA A 161 16.75 3.74 13.82
CA ALA A 161 17.66 3.45 12.72
C ALA A 161 17.24 2.19 11.95
N GLU A 162 16.81 1.16 12.65
CA GLU A 162 16.35 -0.11 12.08
C GLU A 162 15.07 0.06 11.26
N MET A 163 14.11 0.92 11.68
CA MET A 163 12.94 1.27 10.87
C MET A 163 13.33 1.89 9.53
N CYS A 164 14.35 2.75 9.51
CA CYS A 164 14.86 3.34 8.27
C CYS A 164 15.52 2.30 7.36
N MET A 165 16.30 1.37 7.93
CA MET A 165 16.93 0.27 7.18
C MET A 165 15.89 -0.70 6.63
N LEU A 166 14.91 -1.09 7.46
CA LEU A 166 13.77 -1.93 7.08
C LEU A 166 13.01 -1.36 5.89
N ALA A 167 12.70 -0.05 5.94
CA ALA A 167 12.01 0.64 4.85
C ALA A 167 12.83 0.60 3.54
N ALA A 168 14.13 0.88 3.60
CA ALA A 168 15.02 0.86 2.45
C ALA A 168 15.12 -0.55 1.82
N ASP A 169 15.35 -1.57 2.63
CA ASP A 169 15.47 -2.95 2.17
C ASP A 169 14.16 -3.49 1.60
N THR A 170 13.02 -3.06 2.15
CA THR A 170 11.69 -3.42 1.63
C THR A 170 11.47 -2.86 0.23
N LEU A 171 11.81 -1.59 -0.01
CA LEU A 171 11.67 -0.99 -1.33
C LEU A 171 12.59 -1.65 -2.36
N GLU A 172 13.83 -2.00 -1.96
CA GLU A 172 14.76 -2.73 -2.82
C GLU A 172 14.28 -4.15 -3.12
N ALA A 173 13.75 -4.89 -2.14
CA ALA A 173 13.17 -6.22 -2.33
C ALA A 173 11.97 -6.21 -3.29
N LEU A 174 11.20 -5.14 -3.31
CA LEU A 174 10.11 -4.91 -4.26
C LEU A 174 10.58 -4.46 -5.65
N GLY A 175 11.90 -4.40 -5.90
CA GLY A 175 12.50 -4.11 -7.19
C GLY A 175 12.65 -2.61 -7.49
N ILE A 176 12.53 -1.73 -6.50
CA ILE A 176 12.85 -0.30 -6.66
C ILE A 176 14.37 -0.15 -6.51
N PRO A 177 15.09 0.30 -7.55
CA PRO A 177 16.53 0.40 -7.50
C PRO A 177 17.00 1.53 -6.56
N ARG A 178 18.24 1.43 -6.09
CA ARG A 178 18.90 2.53 -5.38
C ARG A 178 18.93 3.79 -6.25
N GLY A 179 18.58 4.93 -5.65
CA GLY A 179 18.35 6.18 -6.37
C GLY A 179 16.91 6.35 -6.90
N GLY A 180 16.07 5.30 -6.92
CA GLY A 180 14.64 5.38 -7.19
C GLY A 180 13.79 5.68 -5.95
N TYR A 181 14.39 5.73 -4.78
CA TYR A 181 13.76 6.09 -3.52
C TYR A 181 14.75 6.79 -2.59
N ILE A 182 14.24 7.43 -1.57
CA ILE A 182 15.00 7.98 -0.44
C ILE A 182 14.19 7.82 0.85
N ILE A 183 14.84 7.39 1.92
CA ILE A 183 14.27 7.42 3.27
C ILE A 183 14.77 8.70 3.93
N LYS A 184 13.87 9.62 4.15
CA LYS A 184 14.11 10.90 4.81
C LYS A 184 13.86 10.75 6.30
N VAL A 185 14.72 11.33 7.11
CA VAL A 185 14.63 11.28 8.58
C VAL A 185 14.68 12.69 9.13
N SER A 186 13.76 13.02 10.01
CA SER A 186 13.76 14.26 10.79
C SER A 186 13.46 13.94 12.26
N ASN A 187 13.34 14.98 13.09
CA ASN A 187 12.98 14.80 14.49
C ASN A 187 11.94 15.83 14.92
N ARG A 188 10.87 15.36 15.54
CA ARG A 188 9.79 16.21 16.04
C ARG A 188 10.27 17.22 17.09
N LYS A 189 11.22 16.84 17.93
CA LYS A 189 11.79 17.70 18.97
C LYS A 189 12.41 18.97 18.41
N LEU A 190 13.06 18.88 17.22
CA LEU A 190 13.64 20.05 16.56
C LEU A 190 12.56 21.07 16.19
N LEU A 191 11.47 20.60 15.59
CA LEU A 191 10.39 21.47 15.18
C LEU A 191 9.64 22.04 16.38
N ASP A 192 9.45 21.26 17.44
CA ASP A 192 8.85 21.74 18.69
C ASP A 192 9.76 22.79 19.36
N GLY A 193 11.09 22.59 19.37
CA GLY A 193 12.05 23.57 19.85
C GLY A 193 12.05 24.87 19.04
N VAL A 194 11.92 24.78 17.71
CA VAL A 194 11.73 25.97 16.86
C VAL A 194 10.47 26.74 17.23
N MET A 195 9.34 26.02 17.45
CA MET A 195 8.09 26.65 17.86
C MET A 195 8.20 27.32 19.24
N ASP A 196 8.91 26.70 20.17
CA ASP A 196 9.19 27.30 21.47
C ASP A 196 10.06 28.55 21.35
N ALA A 197 11.12 28.52 20.52
CA ALA A 197 12.00 29.64 20.25
C ALA A 197 11.32 30.84 19.57
N ILE A 198 10.19 30.62 18.89
CA ILE A 198 9.38 31.70 18.31
C ILE A 198 8.19 32.10 19.18
N GLY A 199 8.09 31.56 20.41
CA GLY A 199 7.09 31.95 21.41
C GLY A 199 5.70 31.38 21.18
N ILE A 200 5.57 30.21 20.54
CA ILE A 200 4.31 29.48 20.35
C ILE A 200 4.33 28.12 21.07
N SER A 201 4.90 28.08 22.26
CA SER A 201 4.87 26.94 23.18
C SER A 201 3.54 26.84 23.94
N GLY A 202 3.34 25.71 24.62
CA GLY A 202 2.21 25.51 25.53
C GLY A 202 0.91 25.05 24.89
N VAL A 203 -0.02 24.60 25.73
CA VAL A 203 -1.32 24.03 25.33
C VAL A 203 -2.23 25.11 24.71
N GLU A 204 -2.12 26.35 25.17
CA GLU A 204 -2.87 27.50 24.65
C GLU A 204 -2.55 27.79 23.17
N ASN A 205 -1.36 27.42 22.70
CA ASN A 205 -0.92 27.58 21.33
C ASN A 205 -1.12 26.30 20.47
N ALA A 206 -1.74 25.24 20.98
CA ALA A 206 -1.86 23.96 20.29
C ALA A 206 -2.47 24.09 18.88
N THR A 207 -3.57 24.83 18.73
CA THR A 207 -4.21 25.08 17.43
C THR A 207 -3.29 25.84 16.47
N ARG A 208 -2.54 26.82 16.99
CA ARG A 208 -1.62 27.64 16.20
C ARG A 208 -0.42 26.80 15.75
N ARG A 209 0.15 25.99 16.64
CA ARG A 209 1.21 24.99 16.32
C ARG A 209 0.76 24.04 15.22
N LEU A 210 -0.46 23.49 15.34
CA LEU A 210 -1.02 22.61 14.32
C LEU A 210 -1.17 23.31 12.96
N THR A 211 -1.57 24.59 12.94
CA THR A 211 -1.66 25.38 11.71
C THR A 211 -0.29 25.59 11.06
N VAL A 212 0.75 25.88 11.86
CA VAL A 212 2.15 25.97 11.39
C VAL A 212 2.60 24.64 10.76
N LEU A 213 2.39 23.53 11.47
CA LEU A 213 2.77 22.20 10.99
C LEU A 213 2.08 21.84 9.66
N ARG A 214 0.77 22.13 9.56
CA ARG A 214 -0.01 21.92 8.33
C ARG A 214 0.44 22.80 7.18
N ALA A 215 0.96 23.99 7.47
CA ALA A 215 1.53 24.86 6.45
C ALA A 215 2.86 24.30 5.93
N ILE A 216 3.75 23.87 6.83
CA ILE A 216 5.06 23.30 6.48
C ILE A 216 4.90 21.98 5.68
N ASP A 217 3.97 21.12 6.07
CA ASP A 217 3.65 19.85 5.36
C ASP A 217 3.26 20.06 3.89
N LYS A 218 2.90 21.27 3.52
CA LYS A 218 2.56 21.63 2.12
C LYS A 218 3.73 22.19 1.32
N LEU A 219 4.91 22.32 1.91
CA LEU A 219 6.06 22.96 1.28
C LEU A 219 6.43 22.29 -0.05
N ASP A 220 6.50 20.97 -0.08
CA ASP A 220 6.81 20.19 -1.29
C ASP A 220 5.79 20.38 -2.43
N LYS A 221 4.55 20.71 -2.08
CA LYS A 221 3.45 20.83 -3.02
C LYS A 221 3.28 22.25 -3.57
N PHE A 222 3.40 23.25 -2.71
CA PHE A 222 3.06 24.63 -3.04
C PHE A 222 4.28 25.56 -3.14
N GLY A 223 5.44 25.13 -2.65
CA GLY A 223 6.63 25.97 -2.56
C GLY A 223 6.54 26.99 -1.41
N TRP A 224 7.65 27.71 -1.23
CA TRP A 224 7.83 28.58 -0.09
C TRP A 224 6.86 29.78 -0.06
N ASP A 225 6.64 30.41 -1.21
CA ASP A 225 5.81 31.64 -1.28
C ASP A 225 4.38 31.40 -0.75
N GLU A 226 3.80 30.28 -1.09
CA GLU A 226 2.47 29.88 -0.64
C GLU A 226 2.45 29.43 0.83
N VAL A 227 3.52 28.78 1.28
CA VAL A 227 3.68 28.37 2.68
C VAL A 227 3.86 29.59 3.57
N GLU A 228 4.60 30.60 3.14
CA GLU A 228 4.78 31.87 3.86
C GLU A 228 3.44 32.57 4.11
N LEU A 229 2.53 32.59 3.12
CA LEU A 229 1.18 33.11 3.30
C LEU A 229 0.40 32.32 4.36
N LEU A 230 0.50 30.98 4.35
CA LEU A 230 -0.17 30.13 5.34
C LEU A 230 0.44 30.25 6.75
N LEU A 231 1.72 30.54 6.86
CA LEU A 231 2.37 30.85 8.13
C LEU A 231 1.95 32.25 8.63
N GLY A 232 1.71 33.19 7.73
CA GLY A 232 1.23 34.56 8.01
C GLY A 232 -0.28 34.66 8.17
N SER A 233 -0.91 35.56 7.40
CA SER A 233 -2.34 35.87 7.50
C SER A 233 -3.27 34.85 6.86
N GLY A 234 -2.75 34.02 5.95
CA GLY A 234 -3.52 33.05 5.18
C GLY A 234 -3.52 33.34 3.67
N ARG A 235 -4.17 32.47 2.90
CA ARG A 235 -4.23 32.57 1.44
C ARG A 235 -5.62 32.25 0.90
N LYS A 236 -5.92 32.77 -0.30
CA LYS A 236 -7.04 32.29 -1.13
C LYS A 236 -6.54 31.17 -2.05
N ASP A 237 -7.32 30.12 -2.19
CA ASP A 237 -7.04 29.08 -3.18
C ASP A 237 -7.59 29.46 -4.58
N GLU A 238 -7.37 28.58 -5.56
CA GLU A 238 -7.85 28.78 -6.94
C GLU A 238 -9.38 28.85 -7.06
N SER A 239 -10.12 28.28 -6.08
CA SER A 239 -11.58 28.35 -6.01
C SER A 239 -12.09 29.65 -5.37
N GLY A 240 -11.19 30.45 -4.80
CA GLY A 240 -11.50 31.70 -4.10
C GLY A 240 -11.77 31.50 -2.60
N ASP A 241 -11.70 30.27 -2.10
CA ASP A 241 -11.87 29.97 -0.68
C ASP A 241 -10.65 30.45 0.13
N PHE A 242 -10.91 31.14 1.25
CA PHE A 242 -9.85 31.67 2.09
C PHE A 242 -9.48 30.67 3.20
N THR A 243 -8.21 30.28 3.22
CA THR A 243 -7.61 29.50 4.31
C THR A 243 -6.89 30.45 5.27
N LYS A 244 -7.35 30.52 6.53
CA LYS A 244 -6.72 31.31 7.58
C LYS A 244 -5.32 30.76 7.89
N GLY A 245 -4.32 31.64 8.04
CA GLY A 245 -2.95 31.29 8.39
C GLY A 245 -2.71 31.19 9.91
N ALA A 246 -1.45 30.96 10.27
CA ALA A 246 -1.00 30.83 11.65
C ALA A 246 -0.77 32.19 12.35
N GLU A 247 -0.93 33.30 11.63
CA GLU A 247 -0.75 34.69 12.16
C GLU A 247 0.64 34.92 12.78
N LEU A 248 1.70 34.32 12.16
CA LEU A 248 3.06 34.56 12.58
C LEU A 248 3.57 35.93 12.09
N THR A 249 4.44 36.55 12.88
CA THR A 249 5.17 37.75 12.47
C THR A 249 6.25 37.40 11.43
N PRO A 250 6.70 38.37 10.62
CA PRO A 250 7.77 38.13 9.63
C PRO A 250 9.04 37.57 10.24
N LEU A 251 9.38 37.96 11.47
CA LEU A 251 10.57 37.43 12.18
C LEU A 251 10.38 35.94 12.55
N GLN A 252 9.19 35.54 13.00
CA GLN A 252 8.88 34.14 13.31
C GLN A 252 8.91 33.27 12.04
N VAL A 253 8.31 33.78 10.94
CA VAL A 253 8.34 33.10 9.63
C VAL A 253 9.77 32.94 9.14
N ARG A 254 10.62 33.96 9.28
CA ARG A 254 12.03 33.91 8.91
C ARG A 254 12.77 32.82 9.69
N LYS A 255 12.59 32.71 11.01
CA LYS A 255 13.22 31.64 11.83
C LYS A 255 12.81 30.24 11.37
N ILE A 256 11.53 30.03 11.05
CA ILE A 256 11.06 28.74 10.48
C ILE A 256 11.72 28.48 9.13
N ARG A 257 11.84 29.47 8.26
CA ARG A 257 12.49 29.35 6.96
C ARG A 257 13.96 28.99 7.09
N GLU A 258 14.69 29.65 8.00
CA GLU A 258 16.09 29.36 8.29
C GLU A 258 16.25 27.93 8.79
N TYR A 259 15.37 27.44 9.66
CA TYR A 259 15.37 26.05 10.09
C TYR A 259 15.10 25.06 8.93
N LEU A 260 14.10 25.31 8.09
CA LEU A 260 13.75 24.42 6.97
C LEU A 260 14.80 24.44 5.83
N SER A 261 15.44 25.58 5.64
CA SER A 261 16.57 25.72 4.70
C SER A 261 17.91 25.34 5.32
N TRP A 262 17.88 24.74 6.49
CA TRP A 262 19.07 24.26 7.20
C TRP A 262 19.71 23.09 6.45
N GLU A 263 19.96 23.33 5.14
CA GLU A 263 20.78 22.49 4.26
C GLU A 263 22.18 22.25 4.83
N SER A 264 22.54 23.08 5.77
CA SER A 264 23.81 23.09 6.49
C SER A 264 23.74 22.38 7.85
N ILE A 265 22.79 21.52 8.14
CA ILE A 265 23.12 20.46 9.08
C ILE A 265 24.22 19.65 8.38
N ALA A 266 25.39 20.24 8.44
CA ALA A 266 26.59 19.78 7.73
C ALA A 266 27.06 18.41 8.24
N LEU A 267 26.54 17.98 9.43
CA LEU A 267 26.70 16.67 9.99
C LEU A 267 26.40 15.55 8.99
N PHE A 268 25.45 15.78 8.10
CA PHE A 268 24.84 14.70 7.35
C PHE A 268 25.28 14.61 5.89
N ARG A 269 25.96 15.64 5.35
CA ARG A 269 26.48 15.66 3.97
C ARG A 269 27.92 15.13 3.81
N SER A 270 28.67 15.00 4.89
CA SER A 270 30.09 14.60 4.79
C SER A 270 30.26 13.08 4.96
N SER A 271 30.80 12.44 3.96
CA SER A 271 31.23 11.03 3.95
C SER A 271 32.42 10.70 4.87
N VAL A 272 32.97 11.69 5.58
CA VAL A 272 34.17 11.54 6.40
C VAL A 272 33.78 11.04 7.80
N GLN A 273 34.25 9.85 8.16
CA GLN A 273 34.00 9.20 9.47
C GLN A 273 34.81 9.80 10.64
N THR A 274 35.69 10.73 10.40
CA THR A 274 36.51 11.40 11.41
C THR A 274 35.80 12.62 11.97
N HIS A 275 35.97 12.89 13.27
CA HIS A 275 35.47 14.08 13.97
C HIS A 275 33.93 14.15 14.12
N ARG A 276 33.25 13.01 14.25
CA ARG A 276 31.76 12.96 14.38
C ARG A 276 31.27 13.76 15.58
N GLN A 277 31.89 13.61 16.73
CA GLN A 277 31.48 14.31 17.96
C GLN A 277 31.62 15.82 17.84
N GLU A 278 32.76 16.30 17.31
CA GLU A 278 33.00 17.73 17.08
C GLU A 278 31.98 18.36 16.12
N ARG A 279 31.44 17.57 15.20
CA ARG A 279 30.36 18.02 14.30
C ARG A 279 29.04 18.17 15.02
N LEU A 280 28.65 17.21 15.85
CA LEU A 280 27.42 17.29 16.64
C LEU A 280 27.47 18.52 17.54
N GLU A 281 28.60 18.75 18.25
CA GLU A 281 28.80 19.92 19.09
C GLU A 281 28.67 21.22 18.29
N ARG A 282 29.25 21.28 17.10
CA ARG A 282 29.14 22.45 16.21
C ARG A 282 27.73 22.69 15.70
N ASP A 283 26.96 21.61 15.38
CA ASP A 283 25.59 21.77 14.94
C ASP A 283 24.66 22.20 16.09
N ILE A 284 24.92 21.75 17.31
CA ILE A 284 24.27 22.25 18.52
C ILE A 284 24.57 23.74 18.68
N GLU A 285 25.84 24.17 18.61
CA GLU A 285 26.22 25.57 18.70
C GLU A 285 25.55 26.45 17.62
N ILE A 286 25.47 25.96 16.37
CA ILE A 286 24.76 26.67 15.30
C ILE A 286 23.27 26.80 15.62
N ALA A 287 22.65 25.74 16.14
CA ALA A 287 21.24 25.75 16.52
C ALA A 287 20.97 26.74 17.66
N GLU A 288 21.80 26.73 18.69
CA GLU A 288 21.71 27.63 19.82
C GLU A 288 21.89 29.10 19.40
N ASN A 289 22.81 29.38 18.49
CA ASN A 289 23.03 30.72 17.94
C ASN A 289 21.79 31.22 17.15
N LEU A 290 21.09 30.34 16.45
CA LEU A 290 19.94 30.68 15.62
C LEU A 290 18.63 30.79 16.42
N LEU A 291 18.42 29.86 17.33
CA LEU A 291 17.14 29.64 17.99
C LEU A 291 17.15 29.92 19.49
N GLY A 292 18.34 30.00 20.10
CA GLY A 292 18.55 30.03 21.55
C GLY A 292 18.80 28.63 22.13
N GLU A 293 19.28 28.58 23.37
CA GLU A 293 19.47 27.31 24.11
C GLU A 293 18.12 26.58 24.25
N SER A 294 18.12 25.28 23.92
CA SER A 294 16.91 24.44 23.99
C SER A 294 17.27 22.96 24.16
N ASP A 295 16.89 22.40 25.30
CA ASP A 295 17.06 20.96 25.59
C ASP A 295 16.37 20.07 24.53
N LEU A 296 15.25 20.54 23.96
CA LEU A 296 14.53 19.80 22.92
C LEU A 296 15.33 19.73 21.61
N ILE A 297 15.94 20.85 21.22
CA ILE A 297 16.75 20.93 20.00
C ILE A 297 17.99 20.06 20.17
N GLU A 298 18.70 20.18 21.28
CA GLU A 298 19.87 19.37 21.58
C GLU A 298 19.54 17.86 21.58
N ALA A 299 18.48 17.47 22.29
CA ALA A 299 18.01 16.06 22.31
C ALA A 299 17.65 15.56 20.91
N GLY A 300 16.97 16.36 20.10
CA GLY A 300 16.61 16.04 18.73
C GLY A 300 17.83 15.84 17.81
N LEU A 301 18.84 16.70 17.91
CA LEU A 301 20.09 16.59 17.17
C LEU A 301 20.90 15.35 17.57
N ARG A 302 20.98 15.04 18.87
CA ARG A 302 21.63 13.83 19.39
C ARG A 302 20.97 12.55 18.86
N GLU A 303 19.64 12.47 18.90
CA GLU A 303 18.90 11.32 18.35
C GLU A 303 19.13 11.14 16.84
N LEU A 304 19.13 12.22 16.05
CA LEU A 304 19.45 12.15 14.63
C LEU A 304 20.89 11.73 14.37
N PHE A 305 21.83 12.22 15.18
CA PHE A 305 23.22 11.82 15.11
C PHE A 305 23.40 10.33 15.38
N ASP A 306 22.74 9.79 16.41
CA ASP A 306 22.80 8.36 16.74
C ASP A 306 22.26 7.51 15.58
N ILE A 307 21.11 7.89 15.01
CA ILE A 307 20.53 7.22 13.84
C ILE A 307 21.52 7.24 12.67
N GLU A 308 22.11 8.41 12.37
CA GLU A 308 23.09 8.56 11.29
C GLU A 308 24.29 7.63 11.48
N VAL A 309 24.86 7.61 12.68
CA VAL A 309 26.01 6.73 13.00
C VAL A 309 25.64 5.27 12.76
N LEU A 310 24.46 4.85 13.23
CA LEU A 310 24.03 3.46 13.13
C LEU A 310 23.76 3.03 11.68
N VAL A 311 23.03 3.84 10.90
CA VAL A 311 22.74 3.48 9.50
C VAL A 311 23.98 3.48 8.64
N ARG A 312 24.94 4.41 8.86
CA ARG A 312 26.21 4.43 8.13
C ARG A 312 27.11 3.25 8.50
N SER A 313 27.14 2.89 9.79
CA SER A 313 27.90 1.72 10.25
C SER A 313 27.37 0.41 9.65
N ALA A 314 26.07 0.36 9.37
CA ALA A 314 25.43 -0.75 8.67
C ALA A 314 25.53 -0.68 7.13
N GLY A 315 26.24 0.32 6.56
CA GLY A 315 26.49 0.43 5.12
C GLY A 315 25.39 1.13 4.31
N TYR A 316 24.45 1.82 4.96
CA TYR A 316 23.42 2.61 4.26
C TYR A 316 23.94 4.01 3.94
N GLY A 317 24.18 4.29 2.66
CA GLY A 317 24.66 5.59 2.19
C GLY A 317 23.58 6.69 2.18
N HIS A 318 24.00 7.95 1.99
CA HIS A 318 23.10 9.11 1.91
C HIS A 318 22.07 9.02 0.78
N ASN A 319 22.38 8.24 -0.26
CA ASN A 319 21.48 7.99 -1.38
C ASN A 319 20.37 6.95 -1.06
N ARG A 320 20.36 6.41 0.15
CA ARG A 320 19.32 5.48 0.65
C ARG A 320 18.58 6.07 1.84
N ILE A 321 19.32 6.61 2.81
CA ILE A 321 18.77 7.20 4.04
C ILE A 321 19.46 8.55 4.23
N CYS A 322 18.70 9.63 4.37
CA CYS A 322 19.23 10.98 4.61
C CYS A 322 18.43 11.71 5.68
N ILE A 323 19.09 12.63 6.37
CA ILE A 323 18.42 13.56 7.26
C ILE A 323 17.86 14.71 6.42
N ASP A 324 16.60 15.07 6.66
CA ASP A 324 15.89 16.09 5.93
C ASP A 324 14.88 16.79 6.85
N SER A 325 15.12 18.05 7.16
CA SER A 325 14.29 18.86 8.06
C SER A 325 12.90 19.16 7.50
N SER A 326 12.67 18.95 6.21
CA SER A 326 11.35 19.16 5.58
C SER A 326 10.32 18.08 5.95
N VAL A 327 10.76 16.97 6.55
CA VAL A 327 9.83 15.91 7.00
C VAL A 327 9.08 16.35 8.25
N VAL A 328 7.81 16.70 8.08
CA VAL A 328 6.89 17.16 9.12
C VAL A 328 5.70 16.21 9.20
N ARG A 329 5.94 14.96 9.62
CA ARG A 329 4.90 13.95 9.68
C ARG A 329 4.28 13.79 11.07
N GLY A 330 3.05 13.24 11.11
CA GLY A 330 2.37 12.83 12.34
C GLY A 330 2.13 13.98 13.30
N LEU A 331 1.37 14.98 12.86
CA LEU A 331 1.21 16.32 13.46
C LEU A 331 0.98 16.36 14.97
N GLU A 332 0.47 15.28 15.58
CA GLU A 332 0.10 15.33 17.01
C GLU A 332 0.55 14.11 17.82
N TYR A 333 1.20 13.14 17.22
CA TYR A 333 1.39 11.87 17.92
C TYR A 333 2.85 11.38 17.98
N TYR A 334 3.75 11.86 17.11
CA TYR A 334 5.16 11.55 17.22
C TYR A 334 5.87 12.42 18.26
N THR A 335 6.81 11.79 18.98
CA THR A 335 7.52 12.36 20.13
C THR A 335 9.03 12.48 19.93
N GLY A 336 9.55 12.00 18.80
CA GLY A 336 10.97 11.95 18.48
C GLY A 336 11.24 11.86 16.99
N PRO A 337 12.14 10.96 16.53
CA PRO A 337 12.43 10.75 15.12
C PRO A 337 11.20 10.45 14.29
N VAL A 338 11.15 10.99 13.07
CA VAL A 338 10.10 10.78 12.08
C VAL A 338 10.71 10.39 10.75
N PHE A 339 10.04 9.50 10.03
CA PHE A 339 10.54 8.88 8.80
C PHE A 339 9.59 9.07 7.64
N GLU A 340 10.13 9.23 6.44
CA GLU A 340 9.37 9.25 5.21
C GLU A 340 10.07 8.49 4.10
N ALA A 341 9.39 7.55 3.47
CA ALA A 341 9.84 6.88 2.27
C ALA A 341 9.27 7.59 1.05
N GLU A 342 10.12 8.27 0.30
CA GLU A 342 9.75 9.01 -0.90
C GLU A 342 10.31 8.33 -2.15
N LEU A 343 9.48 8.23 -3.22
CA LEU A 343 9.91 7.80 -4.54
C LEU A 343 10.45 9.00 -5.32
N THR A 344 11.67 8.87 -5.85
CA THR A 344 12.39 9.96 -6.51
C THR A 344 12.16 10.02 -8.01
N PHE A 345 11.64 8.95 -8.63
CA PHE A 345 11.37 8.92 -10.06
C PHE A 345 10.07 9.67 -10.40
N ARG A 346 10.05 10.21 -11.60
CA ARG A 346 8.86 10.84 -12.19
C ARG A 346 8.18 9.85 -13.12
N ALA A 347 6.88 9.78 -13.04
CA ALA A 347 6.04 9.04 -13.94
C ALA A 347 5.36 9.99 -14.94
N THR A 348 4.90 9.45 -16.06
CA THR A 348 4.08 10.19 -17.01
C THR A 348 2.71 9.50 -17.02
N ASP A 349 1.63 10.24 -16.80
CA ASP A 349 0.28 9.71 -16.90
C ASP A 349 -0.16 9.51 -18.35
N GLU A 350 -1.35 8.96 -18.55
CA GLU A 350 -1.91 8.71 -19.89
C GLU A 350 -2.10 10.00 -20.71
N SER A 351 -2.13 11.18 -20.07
CA SER A 351 -2.22 12.48 -20.71
C SER A 351 -0.85 13.09 -21.06
N GLY A 352 0.25 12.42 -20.71
CA GLY A 352 1.62 12.90 -20.92
C GLY A 352 2.11 13.87 -19.84
N GLN A 353 1.36 14.06 -18.74
CA GLN A 353 1.78 14.91 -17.63
C GLN A 353 2.68 14.16 -16.66
N ALA A 354 3.73 14.85 -16.18
CA ALA A 354 4.61 14.28 -15.17
C ALA A 354 3.88 14.12 -13.82
N VAL A 355 3.77 12.88 -13.35
CA VAL A 355 3.21 12.55 -12.05
C VAL A 355 4.35 12.19 -11.09
N ARG A 356 4.35 12.79 -9.91
CA ARG A 356 5.25 12.44 -8.82
C ARG A 356 4.48 11.58 -7.81
N PHE A 357 4.93 10.37 -7.55
CA PHE A 357 4.28 9.50 -6.56
C PHE A 357 4.52 10.00 -5.13
N GLY A 358 5.66 10.65 -4.88
CA GLY A 358 6.02 11.20 -3.58
C GLY A 358 6.12 10.12 -2.51
N SER A 359 5.60 10.42 -1.34
CA SER A 359 5.65 9.51 -0.19
C SER A 359 4.81 8.26 -0.36
N VAL A 360 5.41 7.10 -0.13
CA VAL A 360 4.74 5.77 -0.15
C VAL A 360 4.70 5.11 1.23
N GLY A 361 5.41 5.66 2.20
CA GLY A 361 5.42 5.19 3.58
C GLY A 361 5.90 6.27 4.53
N GLY A 362 5.69 6.06 5.79
CA GLY A 362 6.18 6.95 6.83
C GLY A 362 5.96 6.37 8.21
N GLY A 363 6.66 6.92 9.18
CA GLY A 363 6.63 6.44 10.53
C GLY A 363 7.31 7.40 11.49
N GLY A 364 7.61 6.91 12.69
CA GLY A 364 8.34 7.66 13.70
C GLY A 364 8.14 7.09 15.09
N ARG A 365 8.74 7.77 16.07
CA ARG A 365 8.65 7.44 17.50
C ARG A 365 7.38 8.03 18.12
N TYR A 366 6.68 7.20 18.91
CA TYR A 366 5.38 7.56 19.52
C TYR A 366 5.27 7.03 20.97
N ASP A 367 5.96 7.64 21.90
CA ASP A 367 6.08 7.15 23.28
C ASP A 367 4.79 7.32 24.12
N GLY A 368 3.87 8.20 23.69
CA GLY A 368 2.64 8.52 24.41
C GLY A 368 1.44 7.62 24.13
N LEU A 369 1.49 6.73 23.13
CA LEU A 369 0.28 6.06 22.66
C LEU A 369 -0.20 4.95 23.61
N VAL A 370 0.71 4.12 24.13
CA VAL A 370 0.40 3.05 25.10
C VAL A 370 0.10 3.65 26.47
N SER A 371 0.70 4.78 26.84
CA SER A 371 0.47 5.44 28.14
C SER A 371 -0.96 5.97 28.32
N ARG A 372 -1.77 6.02 27.28
CA ARG A 372 -3.22 6.28 27.39
C ARG A 372 -3.96 5.18 28.15
N PHE A 373 -3.45 3.96 28.12
CA PHE A 373 -4.01 2.80 28.80
C PHE A 373 -3.23 2.44 30.07
N ARG A 374 -2.03 3.00 30.26
CA ARG A 374 -1.13 2.71 31.36
C ARG A 374 -0.55 4.02 31.94
N SER A 375 -0.29 4.04 33.23
CA SER A 375 0.24 5.23 33.92
C SER A 375 1.71 5.56 33.56
N GLN A 376 2.45 4.62 32.96
CA GLN A 376 3.84 4.80 32.59
C GLN A 376 4.02 4.92 31.07
N PRO A 377 4.91 5.79 30.58
CA PRO A 377 5.27 5.85 29.18
C PRO A 377 5.86 4.52 28.70
N VAL A 378 5.49 4.11 27.50
CA VAL A 378 6.03 2.93 26.83
C VAL A 378 6.62 3.38 25.49
N PRO A 379 7.94 3.54 25.40
CA PRO A 379 8.58 3.99 24.17
C PRO A 379 8.29 3.05 23.00
N ALA A 380 7.95 3.62 21.86
CA ALA A 380 7.65 2.86 20.66
C ALA A 380 8.05 3.63 19.40
N THR A 381 8.45 2.89 18.38
CA THR A 381 8.74 3.42 17.05
C THR A 381 8.20 2.46 15.99
N GLY A 382 7.73 2.99 14.85
CA GLY A 382 7.17 2.16 13.80
C GLY A 382 7.23 2.82 12.43
N PHE A 383 7.00 2.00 11.42
CA PHE A 383 6.95 2.43 10.02
C PHE A 383 5.76 1.79 9.31
N SER A 384 5.02 2.59 8.54
CA SER A 384 3.83 2.19 7.81
C SER A 384 3.99 2.41 6.32
N ILE A 385 3.73 1.38 5.52
CA ILE A 385 3.66 1.45 4.06
C ILE A 385 2.21 1.62 3.63
N GLY A 386 1.96 2.62 2.79
CA GLY A 386 0.70 2.78 2.07
C GLY A 386 0.65 1.81 0.88
N VAL A 387 0.21 0.57 1.13
CA VAL A 387 0.23 -0.54 0.16
C VAL A 387 -0.40 -0.16 -1.18
N SER A 388 -1.58 0.47 -1.16
CA SER A 388 -2.28 0.85 -2.38
C SER A 388 -1.50 1.88 -3.23
N ARG A 389 -0.81 2.81 -2.57
CA ARG A 389 0.00 3.84 -3.25
C ARG A 389 1.29 3.23 -3.82
N LEU A 390 1.96 2.38 -3.05
CA LEU A 390 3.15 1.68 -3.50
C LEU A 390 2.84 0.73 -4.66
N TYR A 391 1.70 0.02 -4.59
CA TYR A 391 1.21 -0.80 -5.70
C TYR A 391 1.04 0.03 -7.00
N ALA A 392 0.39 1.19 -6.93
CA ALA A 392 0.22 2.05 -8.09
C ALA A 392 1.56 2.48 -8.71
N ALA A 393 2.55 2.83 -7.88
CA ALA A 393 3.89 3.17 -8.32
C ALA A 393 4.63 2.00 -8.97
N LEU A 394 4.60 0.81 -8.37
CA LEU A 394 5.23 -0.40 -8.89
C LEU A 394 4.57 -0.89 -10.19
N SER A 395 3.24 -0.77 -10.30
CA SER A 395 2.51 -1.07 -11.53
C SER A 395 2.92 -0.16 -12.67
N HIS A 396 3.08 1.14 -12.40
CA HIS A 396 3.54 2.11 -13.38
C HIS A 396 4.98 1.82 -13.85
N LEU A 397 5.85 1.35 -12.95
CA LEU A 397 7.21 0.91 -13.29
C LEU A 397 7.27 -0.44 -14.02
N GLY A 398 6.15 -1.10 -14.23
CA GLY A 398 6.09 -2.45 -14.79
C GLY A 398 6.73 -3.53 -13.91
N LYS A 399 6.95 -3.24 -12.62
CA LYS A 399 7.54 -4.18 -11.66
C LYS A 399 6.51 -5.16 -11.08
N ILE A 400 5.26 -4.75 -11.03
CA ILE A 400 4.13 -5.56 -10.54
C ILE A 400 2.96 -5.43 -11.51
N GLY A 401 2.20 -6.50 -11.69
CA GLY A 401 0.95 -6.49 -12.45
C GLY A 401 1.08 -6.52 -13.97
N ALA A 402 2.29 -6.46 -14.53
CA ALA A 402 2.52 -6.43 -15.98
C ALA A 402 2.12 -7.77 -16.67
N ALA A 403 2.31 -8.90 -16.00
CA ALA A 403 1.89 -10.19 -16.54
C ALA A 403 0.42 -10.46 -16.20
N LYS A 404 -0.45 -10.34 -17.20
CA LYS A 404 -1.82 -10.83 -17.09
C LYS A 404 -1.74 -12.33 -16.79
N ALA A 405 -2.04 -12.73 -15.56
CA ALA A 405 -2.02 -14.15 -15.23
C ALA A 405 -2.96 -14.88 -16.21
N ALA A 406 -2.44 -15.86 -16.91
CA ALA A 406 -3.23 -16.67 -17.83
C ALA A 406 -4.50 -17.17 -17.12
N GLY A 407 -5.62 -17.15 -17.83
CA GLY A 407 -6.86 -17.75 -17.35
C GLY A 407 -6.73 -19.26 -17.13
N PRO A 408 -7.77 -19.96 -16.71
CA PRO A 408 -7.77 -21.42 -16.68
C PRO A 408 -7.84 -21.99 -18.10
N VAL A 409 -7.30 -23.19 -18.31
CA VAL A 409 -7.64 -24.00 -19.49
C VAL A 409 -9.14 -24.30 -19.47
N VAL A 410 -9.84 -24.09 -20.57
CA VAL A 410 -11.29 -24.29 -20.63
C VAL A 410 -11.61 -25.55 -21.42
N VAL A 411 -12.27 -26.52 -20.78
CA VAL A 411 -12.82 -27.70 -21.45
C VAL A 411 -14.21 -27.34 -21.99
N LEU A 412 -14.37 -27.38 -23.31
CA LEU A 412 -15.64 -27.06 -23.96
C LEU A 412 -16.62 -28.25 -23.82
N VAL A 413 -17.92 -27.93 -23.66
CA VAL A 413 -19.00 -28.92 -23.61
C VAL A 413 -19.66 -28.97 -24.99
N MET A 414 -19.29 -29.99 -25.78
CA MET A 414 -19.82 -30.20 -27.14
C MET A 414 -21.13 -31.00 -27.12
N ASP A 415 -21.27 -31.94 -26.16
CA ASP A 415 -22.44 -32.78 -25.99
C ASP A 415 -22.97 -32.70 -24.54
N LYS A 416 -24.16 -32.14 -24.38
CA LYS A 416 -24.80 -31.96 -23.07
C LYS A 416 -25.17 -33.26 -22.37
N ALA A 417 -25.33 -34.35 -23.09
CA ALA A 417 -25.59 -35.67 -22.52
C ALA A 417 -24.34 -36.27 -21.84
N ARG A 418 -23.14 -35.73 -22.12
CA ARG A 418 -21.86 -36.25 -21.68
C ARG A 418 -21.04 -35.27 -20.80
N VAL A 419 -21.72 -34.43 -20.09
CA VAL A 419 -21.08 -33.44 -19.18
C VAL A 419 -20.09 -34.11 -18.20
N GLY A 420 -20.38 -35.35 -17.76
CA GLY A 420 -19.47 -36.11 -16.89
C GLY A 420 -18.10 -36.36 -17.47
N ASP A 421 -18.00 -36.63 -18.78
CA ASP A 421 -16.71 -36.90 -19.46
C ASP A 421 -15.86 -35.62 -19.47
N TYR A 422 -16.45 -34.46 -19.82
CA TYR A 422 -15.75 -33.16 -19.79
C TYR A 422 -15.35 -32.74 -18.38
N GLN A 423 -16.19 -33.09 -17.38
CA GLN A 423 -15.84 -32.89 -15.99
C GLN A 423 -14.64 -33.73 -15.56
N CYS A 424 -14.53 -35.00 -16.06
CA CYS A 424 -13.37 -35.82 -15.80
C CYS A 424 -12.10 -35.24 -16.42
N MET A 425 -12.13 -34.74 -17.67
CA MET A 425 -11.00 -34.06 -18.30
C MET A 425 -10.53 -32.85 -17.50
N ALA A 426 -11.46 -31.99 -17.06
CA ALA A 426 -11.14 -30.85 -16.22
C ALA A 426 -10.54 -31.27 -14.87
N LYS A 427 -11.00 -32.39 -14.30
CA LYS A 427 -10.46 -32.96 -13.07
C LYS A 427 -9.02 -33.48 -13.27
N GLN A 428 -8.76 -34.22 -14.34
CA GLN A 428 -7.40 -34.73 -14.66
C GLN A 428 -6.38 -33.57 -14.75
N LEU A 429 -6.74 -32.49 -15.43
CA LEU A 429 -5.89 -31.29 -15.52
C LEU A 429 -5.65 -30.68 -14.14
N ARG A 430 -6.69 -30.57 -13.30
CA ARG A 430 -6.56 -30.02 -11.93
C ARG A 430 -5.72 -30.91 -11.02
N ASP A 431 -5.87 -32.22 -11.10
CA ASP A 431 -5.08 -33.18 -10.32
C ASP A 431 -3.58 -33.07 -10.67
N ALA A 432 -3.27 -32.66 -11.90
CA ALA A 432 -1.91 -32.38 -12.36
C ALA A 432 -1.44 -30.93 -12.04
N GLY A 433 -2.16 -30.18 -11.21
CA GLY A 433 -1.83 -28.79 -10.82
C GLY A 433 -2.15 -27.74 -11.89
N ILE A 434 -2.81 -28.11 -12.98
CA ILE A 434 -3.19 -27.18 -14.05
C ILE A 434 -4.51 -26.48 -13.68
N ARG A 435 -4.54 -25.15 -13.75
CA ARG A 435 -5.79 -24.40 -13.59
C ARG A 435 -6.71 -24.70 -14.76
N ALA A 436 -7.79 -25.43 -14.54
CA ALA A 436 -8.74 -25.84 -15.57
C ALA A 436 -10.20 -25.69 -15.09
N GLU A 437 -11.09 -25.33 -16.01
CA GLU A 437 -12.53 -25.32 -15.81
C GLU A 437 -13.26 -25.95 -16.99
N MET A 438 -14.39 -26.58 -16.73
CA MET A 438 -15.32 -26.97 -17.74
C MET A 438 -16.31 -25.81 -17.97
N TYR A 439 -16.70 -25.55 -19.22
CA TYR A 439 -17.75 -24.58 -19.49
C TYR A 439 -19.10 -25.03 -18.91
N VAL A 440 -19.66 -24.23 -18.04
CA VAL A 440 -20.90 -24.57 -17.32
C VAL A 440 -22.18 -23.87 -17.86
N GLY A 441 -22.05 -23.14 -18.98
CA GLY A 441 -23.18 -22.49 -19.63
C GLY A 441 -23.85 -23.37 -20.69
N ASP A 442 -24.97 -22.91 -21.23
CA ASP A 442 -25.79 -23.64 -22.22
C ASP A 442 -25.51 -23.30 -23.68
N ALA A 443 -24.55 -22.40 -23.93
CA ALA A 443 -24.30 -21.87 -25.26
C ALA A 443 -23.48 -22.82 -26.15
N GLY A 444 -23.64 -22.70 -27.49
CA GLY A 444 -22.86 -23.48 -28.44
C GLY A 444 -21.37 -23.08 -28.52
N MET A 445 -20.58 -23.86 -29.25
CA MET A 445 -19.12 -23.79 -29.35
C MET A 445 -18.58 -22.36 -29.57
N LYS A 446 -19.18 -21.57 -30.48
CA LYS A 446 -18.71 -20.20 -30.76
C LYS A 446 -18.76 -19.28 -29.54
N ALA A 447 -19.80 -19.42 -28.71
CA ALA A 447 -19.96 -18.63 -27.49
C ALA A 447 -19.01 -19.15 -26.39
N GLN A 448 -18.79 -20.45 -26.31
CA GLN A 448 -17.81 -21.08 -25.40
C GLN A 448 -16.38 -20.62 -25.72
N MET A 449 -16.00 -20.56 -27.01
CA MET A 449 -14.73 -20.00 -27.44
C MET A 449 -14.57 -18.54 -27.01
N LYS A 450 -15.60 -17.71 -27.27
CA LYS A 450 -15.59 -16.31 -26.83
C LYS A 450 -15.52 -16.15 -25.30
N TYR A 451 -16.10 -17.10 -24.57
CA TYR A 451 -15.93 -17.14 -23.12
C TYR A 451 -14.47 -17.42 -22.74
N ALA A 452 -13.83 -18.42 -23.33
CA ALA A 452 -12.43 -18.74 -23.07
C ALA A 452 -11.50 -17.54 -23.38
N ASP A 453 -11.72 -16.85 -24.51
CA ASP A 453 -10.99 -15.61 -24.85
C ASP A 453 -11.16 -14.54 -23.77
N LYS A 454 -12.39 -14.26 -23.32
CA LYS A 454 -12.68 -13.28 -22.26
C LYS A 454 -12.04 -13.67 -20.91
N ARG A 455 -11.91 -14.99 -20.66
CA ARG A 455 -11.24 -15.52 -19.45
C ARG A 455 -9.72 -15.38 -19.53
N GLY A 456 -9.17 -15.01 -20.69
CA GLY A 456 -7.73 -15.03 -20.93
C GLY A 456 -7.16 -16.45 -20.85
N SER A 457 -7.94 -17.44 -21.29
CA SER A 457 -7.56 -18.85 -21.29
C SER A 457 -6.34 -19.08 -22.21
N PRO A 458 -5.30 -19.81 -21.76
CA PRO A 458 -4.15 -20.13 -22.58
C PRO A 458 -4.51 -21.17 -23.67
N ALA A 459 -5.45 -22.06 -23.36
CA ALA A 459 -5.89 -23.12 -24.26
C ALA A 459 -7.32 -23.54 -23.99
N VAL A 460 -7.96 -24.12 -25.01
CA VAL A 460 -9.24 -24.84 -24.87
C VAL A 460 -9.08 -26.29 -25.27
N ILE A 461 -9.84 -27.16 -24.59
CA ILE A 461 -9.95 -28.58 -24.88
C ILE A 461 -11.29 -28.83 -25.56
N ILE A 462 -11.24 -29.50 -26.70
CA ILE A 462 -12.40 -29.77 -27.55
C ILE A 462 -12.46 -31.31 -27.75
N GLN A 463 -13.62 -31.89 -27.49
CA GLN A 463 -13.93 -33.26 -27.86
C GLN A 463 -15.37 -33.33 -28.35
N GLY A 464 -15.53 -33.43 -29.64
CA GLY A 464 -16.79 -33.72 -30.29
C GLY A 464 -17.00 -35.22 -30.49
N GLU A 465 -17.94 -35.60 -31.35
CA GLU A 465 -18.23 -37.00 -31.67
C GLU A 465 -17.09 -37.64 -32.46
N ASP A 466 -16.49 -36.90 -33.38
CA ASP A 466 -15.40 -37.37 -34.23
C ASP A 466 -14.11 -37.67 -33.45
N GLU A 467 -13.72 -36.73 -32.54
CA GLU A 467 -12.54 -36.92 -31.68
C GLU A 467 -12.75 -38.11 -30.75
N ARG A 468 -13.92 -38.23 -30.16
CA ARG A 468 -14.27 -39.33 -29.27
C ARG A 468 -14.22 -40.68 -29.98
N ALA A 469 -14.77 -40.76 -31.18
CA ALA A 469 -14.72 -42.01 -31.96
C ALA A 469 -13.28 -42.52 -32.22
N LYS A 470 -12.31 -41.61 -32.20
CA LYS A 470 -10.87 -41.89 -32.34
C LYS A 470 -10.14 -42.04 -31.01
N GLY A 471 -10.79 -41.81 -29.87
CA GLY A 471 -10.15 -41.73 -28.55
C GLY A 471 -9.20 -40.56 -28.40
N GLU A 472 -9.51 -39.45 -29.06
CA GLU A 472 -8.68 -38.26 -29.12
C GLU A 472 -9.38 -37.06 -28.44
N VAL A 473 -8.56 -36.06 -28.09
CA VAL A 473 -8.98 -34.71 -27.71
C VAL A 473 -8.19 -33.71 -28.56
N THR A 474 -8.85 -32.63 -28.94
CA THR A 474 -8.24 -31.51 -29.65
C THR A 474 -7.90 -30.40 -28.67
N ILE A 475 -6.65 -29.94 -28.68
CA ILE A 475 -6.15 -28.82 -27.91
C ILE A 475 -5.96 -27.65 -28.86
N LYS A 476 -6.54 -26.52 -28.54
CA LYS A 476 -6.34 -25.27 -29.28
C LYS A 476 -5.61 -24.25 -28.41
N ASP A 477 -4.42 -23.85 -28.85
CA ASP A 477 -3.65 -22.74 -28.26
C ASP A 477 -4.29 -21.40 -28.62
N LEU A 478 -4.78 -20.68 -27.62
CA LEU A 478 -5.43 -19.39 -27.84
C LEU A 478 -4.43 -18.23 -27.94
N LEU A 479 -3.25 -18.34 -27.33
CA LEU A 479 -2.23 -17.31 -27.41
C LEU A 479 -1.58 -17.30 -28.79
N GLU A 480 -1.15 -18.46 -29.28
CA GLU A 480 -0.60 -18.59 -30.64
C GLU A 480 -1.67 -18.31 -31.70
N GLY A 481 -2.91 -18.75 -31.48
CA GLY A 481 -4.03 -18.40 -32.35
C GLY A 481 -4.28 -16.89 -32.44
N SER A 482 -4.15 -16.16 -31.33
CA SER A 482 -4.27 -14.69 -31.32
C SER A 482 -3.10 -14.02 -32.07
N ARG A 483 -1.87 -14.51 -31.89
CA ARG A 483 -0.68 -14.01 -32.60
C ARG A 483 -0.81 -14.19 -34.11
N LEU A 484 -1.13 -15.38 -34.54
CA LEU A 484 -1.29 -15.71 -35.96
C LEU A 484 -2.48 -14.96 -36.62
N SER A 485 -3.54 -14.67 -35.87
CA SER A 485 -4.69 -13.91 -36.41
C SER A 485 -4.34 -12.47 -36.78
N GLY A 486 -3.26 -11.92 -36.21
CA GLY A 486 -2.73 -10.61 -36.58
C GLY A 486 -1.90 -10.63 -37.89
N GLU A 487 -1.42 -11.80 -38.29
CA GLU A 487 -0.52 -11.99 -39.44
C GLU A 487 -1.27 -12.48 -40.70
N ILE A 488 -2.38 -13.24 -40.53
CA ILE A 488 -3.15 -13.83 -41.63
C ILE A 488 -4.42 -13.00 -41.87
N SER A 489 -4.48 -12.33 -43.03
CA SER A 489 -5.61 -11.49 -43.45
C SER A 489 -6.72 -12.24 -44.18
N ASP A 490 -6.49 -13.45 -44.68
CA ASP A 490 -7.46 -14.26 -45.43
C ASP A 490 -8.23 -15.24 -44.49
N HIS A 491 -9.55 -14.99 -44.40
CA HIS A 491 -10.46 -15.81 -43.57
C HIS A 491 -10.70 -17.22 -44.06
N ALA A 492 -10.44 -17.51 -45.36
CA ALA A 492 -10.60 -18.84 -45.93
C ALA A 492 -9.36 -19.70 -45.59
N GLU A 493 -8.17 -19.16 -45.76
CA GLU A 493 -6.90 -19.78 -45.41
C GLU A 493 -6.80 -20.11 -43.90
N TRP A 494 -7.32 -19.19 -43.04
CA TRP A 494 -7.44 -19.40 -41.59
C TRP A 494 -8.29 -20.60 -41.20
N LYS A 495 -9.42 -20.81 -41.89
CA LYS A 495 -10.34 -21.94 -41.62
C LYS A 495 -9.79 -23.29 -42.04
N GLU A 496 -9.02 -23.32 -43.11
CA GLU A 496 -8.48 -24.55 -43.67
C GLU A 496 -7.22 -25.00 -42.95
N ALA A 497 -6.32 -24.10 -42.58
CA ALA A 497 -5.08 -24.36 -41.89
C ALA A 497 -5.24 -24.72 -40.38
N ARG A 498 -6.36 -24.32 -39.74
CA ARG A 498 -6.61 -24.47 -38.29
C ARG A 498 -5.34 -24.22 -37.46
N PRO A 499 -4.68 -23.09 -37.61
CA PRO A 499 -3.41 -22.83 -36.98
C PRO A 499 -3.57 -22.88 -35.46
N ALA A 500 -2.53 -23.34 -34.75
CA ALA A 500 -2.49 -23.47 -33.29
C ALA A 500 -3.49 -24.50 -32.72
N GLN A 501 -3.86 -25.53 -33.48
CA GLN A 501 -4.73 -26.63 -33.03
C GLN A 501 -4.09 -28.00 -33.37
N PHE A 502 -4.08 -28.91 -32.39
CA PHE A 502 -3.56 -30.27 -32.58
C PHE A 502 -4.36 -31.26 -31.75
N SER A 503 -4.37 -32.54 -32.19
CA SER A 503 -5.07 -33.62 -31.49
C SER A 503 -4.06 -34.57 -30.84
N VAL A 504 -4.44 -35.07 -29.66
CA VAL A 504 -3.69 -36.08 -28.90
C VAL A 504 -4.65 -37.16 -28.40
N SER A 505 -4.13 -38.33 -28.01
CA SER A 505 -4.93 -39.35 -27.34
C SER A 505 -5.51 -38.77 -26.02
N GLU A 506 -6.69 -39.24 -25.58
CA GLU A 506 -7.26 -38.84 -24.29
C GLU A 506 -6.28 -39.08 -23.13
N GLY A 507 -5.48 -40.13 -23.17
CA GLY A 507 -4.49 -40.46 -22.15
C GLY A 507 -3.34 -39.47 -22.07
N ASP A 508 -3.04 -38.77 -23.17
CA ASP A 508 -1.94 -37.80 -23.27
C ASP A 508 -2.36 -36.36 -22.99
N LEU A 509 -3.65 -36.11 -22.71
CA LEU A 509 -4.22 -34.77 -22.47
C LEU A 509 -3.37 -33.95 -21.52
N VAL A 510 -3.06 -34.49 -20.34
CA VAL A 510 -2.33 -33.78 -19.29
C VAL A 510 -0.93 -33.40 -19.74
N ALA A 511 -0.18 -34.38 -20.31
CA ALA A 511 1.19 -34.17 -20.77
C ALA A 511 1.26 -33.13 -21.90
N ALA A 512 0.31 -33.15 -22.81
CA ALA A 512 0.24 -32.24 -23.95
C ALA A 512 -0.07 -30.79 -23.47
N VAL A 513 -1.00 -30.62 -22.52
CA VAL A 513 -1.31 -29.31 -21.95
C VAL A 513 -0.15 -28.76 -21.11
N GLN A 514 0.54 -29.61 -20.32
CA GLN A 514 1.74 -29.19 -19.57
C GLN A 514 2.84 -28.69 -20.51
N LYS A 515 3.09 -29.42 -21.60
CA LYS A 515 4.07 -29.02 -22.62
C LYS A 515 3.71 -27.68 -23.24
N LEU A 516 2.44 -27.49 -23.65
CA LEU A 516 1.95 -26.26 -24.24
C LEU A 516 2.16 -25.07 -23.30
N LEU A 517 1.74 -25.22 -22.02
CA LEU A 517 1.88 -24.13 -21.02
C LEU A 517 3.35 -23.80 -20.73
N ALA A 518 4.24 -24.80 -20.74
CA ALA A 518 5.68 -24.60 -20.59
C ALA A 518 6.31 -23.87 -21.78
N GLU A 519 5.83 -24.12 -22.99
CA GLU A 519 6.26 -23.40 -24.21
C GLU A 519 5.77 -21.94 -24.19
N GLN A 520 4.52 -21.70 -23.84
CA GLN A 520 3.95 -20.35 -23.68
C GLN A 520 4.64 -19.52 -22.58
N ALA A 521 5.14 -20.16 -21.53
CA ALA A 521 5.88 -19.48 -20.46
C ALA A 521 7.29 -19.01 -20.87
N LYS A 522 7.84 -19.55 -21.97
CA LYS A 522 9.17 -19.20 -22.51
C LYS A 522 9.10 -18.12 -23.61
N ALA A 523 7.93 -17.97 -24.24
CA ALA A 523 7.66 -16.97 -25.28
C ALA A 523 7.30 -15.62 -24.67
#